data_22e6ded677b25a6f70847b9893cd2e8b
#
_entry.id   22e6ded677b25a6f70847b9893cd2e8b
#
_cell.length_a   1.000
_cell.length_b   1.000
_cell.length_c   1.000
_cell.angle_alpha   90.00
_cell.angle_beta   90.00
_cell.angle_gamma   90.00
#
_symmetry.space_group_name_H-M   'P 1'
#
loop_
_entity.id
_entity.type
_entity.pdbx_description
1 polymer ?
#
loop_
_entity_poly.entity_id
_entity_poly.type
_entity_poly.pdbx_seq_one_letter_code
_entity_poly.pdbx_strand_id
1 'polypeptide(L)'
;MIAHASLGASNAHRWLECAGSVMAERGLPNTSSVFAQEGTTAHDLAELTLTTTDGALDLFADQEMADYVRIYTDYVRSLSDVSDMVLIEQRVDYSDWVPKGFGTADAIVLNGDTLNVVDLKYGLGVQVYAENNPQGMLYALGAYAEVNHICLLYTSPSPRD
;
A
#
# COMPACT_ATOMS: atom_id res chain seq x y z
N MET A 1 11.87 -13.53 7.03
CA MET A 1 10.49 -13.65 7.56
C MET A 1 9.97 -12.23 7.71
N ILE A 2 9.03 -11.82 6.86
CA ILE A 2 8.43 -10.48 6.94
C ILE A 2 7.51 -10.50 8.16
N ALA A 3 7.75 -9.60 9.11
CA ALA A 3 6.91 -9.47 10.30
C ALA A 3 5.56 -8.85 9.88
N HIS A 4 4.46 -9.49 10.23
CA HIS A 4 3.12 -8.92 10.05
C HIS A 4 2.65 -8.31 11.37
N ALA A 5 2.00 -7.14 11.29
CA ALA A 5 1.36 -6.55 12.46
C ALA A 5 0.16 -7.41 12.88
N SER A 6 -0.01 -7.62 14.19
CA SER A 6 -1.20 -8.33 14.70
C SER A 6 -2.50 -7.60 14.36
N LEU A 7 -2.44 -6.27 14.25
CA LEU A 7 -3.51 -5.39 13.80
C LEU A 7 -3.12 -4.80 12.44
N GLY A 8 -2.94 -5.66 11.44
CA GLY A 8 -2.56 -5.26 10.09
C GLY A 8 -3.70 -4.53 9.38
N ALA A 9 -3.34 -3.56 8.52
CA ALA A 9 -4.30 -2.77 7.77
C ALA A 9 -5.15 -3.63 6.82
N SER A 10 -4.56 -4.62 6.16
CA SER A 10 -5.28 -5.53 5.25
C SER A 10 -6.43 -6.31 5.92
N ASN A 11 -6.37 -6.50 7.25
CA ASN A 11 -7.39 -7.17 8.04
C ASN A 11 -8.23 -6.19 8.89
N ALA A 12 -8.09 -4.88 8.66
CA ALA A 12 -8.69 -3.85 9.52
C ALA A 12 -10.21 -3.95 9.61
N HIS A 13 -10.88 -4.21 8.51
CA HIS A 13 -12.34 -4.43 8.50
C HIS A 13 -12.78 -5.50 9.50
N ARG A 14 -11.99 -6.55 9.70
CA ARG A 14 -12.31 -7.68 10.58
C ARG A 14 -12.10 -7.37 12.05
N TRP A 15 -10.93 -6.82 12.40
CA TRP A 15 -10.63 -6.55 13.81
C TRP A 15 -11.33 -5.28 14.33
N LEU A 16 -11.73 -4.35 13.45
CA LEU A 16 -12.59 -3.23 13.80
C LEU A 16 -14.03 -3.67 14.13
N GLU A 17 -14.56 -4.62 13.38
CA GLU A 17 -15.91 -5.16 13.63
C GLU A 17 -15.91 -6.17 14.79
N CYS A 18 -14.86 -6.96 14.94
CA CYS A 18 -14.75 -7.97 15.98
C CYS A 18 -13.37 -7.99 16.62
N ALA A 19 -13.21 -7.32 17.75
CA ALA A 19 -11.95 -7.28 18.49
C ALA A 19 -11.43 -8.68 18.90
N GLY A 20 -12.32 -9.66 19.05
CA GLY A 20 -11.97 -11.04 19.36
C GLY A 20 -11.34 -11.81 18.19
N SER A 21 -11.48 -11.33 16.95
CA SER A 21 -10.98 -12.02 15.75
C SER A 21 -9.47 -12.25 15.80
N VAL A 22 -8.71 -11.29 16.31
CA VAL A 22 -7.25 -11.36 16.43
C VAL A 22 -6.81 -12.51 17.34
N MET A 23 -7.56 -12.72 18.43
CA MET A 23 -7.26 -13.82 19.36
C MET A 23 -7.72 -15.17 18.81
N ALA A 24 -8.87 -15.20 18.10
CA ALA A 24 -9.39 -16.40 17.48
C ALA A 24 -8.51 -16.94 16.35
N GLU A 25 -7.80 -16.07 15.63
CA GLU A 25 -6.89 -16.43 14.55
C GLU A 25 -5.48 -16.81 15.04
N ARG A 26 -5.18 -16.53 16.31
CA ARG A 26 -3.84 -16.79 16.86
C ARG A 26 -3.52 -18.29 16.82
N GLY A 27 -2.44 -18.64 16.11
CA GLY A 27 -1.98 -20.03 15.98
C GLY A 27 -2.65 -20.83 14.86
N LEU A 28 -3.58 -20.23 14.12
CA LEU A 28 -4.07 -20.87 12.91
C LEU A 28 -2.99 -20.81 11.82
N PRO A 29 -2.84 -21.89 11.02
CA PRO A 29 -1.91 -21.87 9.92
C PRO A 29 -2.35 -20.83 8.87
N ASN A 30 -1.40 -20.01 8.43
CA ASN A 30 -1.64 -19.09 7.31
C ASN A 30 -1.61 -19.91 6.00
N THR A 31 -2.77 -20.32 5.51
CA THR A 31 -2.91 -21.02 4.24
C THR A 31 -3.15 -20.02 3.12
N SER A 32 -2.14 -19.84 2.29
CA SER A 32 -2.29 -19.06 1.05
C SER A 32 -3.19 -19.82 0.07
N SER A 33 -4.26 -19.18 -0.39
CA SER A 33 -5.07 -19.71 -1.49
C SER A 33 -4.41 -19.42 -2.83
N VAL A 34 -4.85 -20.12 -3.90
CA VAL A 34 -4.40 -19.83 -5.28
C VAL A 34 -4.66 -18.35 -5.63
N PHE A 35 -5.82 -17.81 -5.25
CA PHE A 35 -6.16 -16.40 -5.46
C PHE A 35 -5.22 -15.43 -4.72
N ALA A 36 -4.77 -15.80 -3.52
CA ALA A 36 -3.79 -14.99 -2.79
C ALA A 36 -2.41 -15.01 -3.47
N GLN A 37 -2.04 -16.11 -4.12
CA GLN A 37 -0.81 -16.21 -4.89
C GLN A 37 -0.89 -15.39 -6.18
N GLU A 38 -2.01 -15.42 -6.90
CA GLU A 38 -2.27 -14.56 -8.06
C GLU A 38 -2.17 -13.08 -7.67
N GLY A 39 -2.80 -12.68 -6.55
CA GLY A 39 -2.67 -11.34 -6.01
C GLY A 39 -1.22 -10.94 -5.76
N THR A 40 -0.43 -11.80 -5.11
CA THR A 40 1.00 -11.54 -4.86
C THR A 40 1.76 -11.35 -6.18
N THR A 41 1.53 -12.20 -7.18
CA THR A 41 2.18 -12.07 -8.50
C THR A 41 1.83 -10.74 -9.18
N ALA A 42 0.58 -10.27 -9.07
CA ALA A 42 0.16 -9.00 -9.63
C ALA A 42 0.85 -7.80 -8.92
N HIS A 43 1.00 -7.85 -7.59
CA HIS A 43 1.75 -6.83 -6.83
C HIS A 43 3.23 -6.83 -7.22
N ASP A 44 3.89 -8.00 -7.28
CA ASP A 44 5.31 -8.11 -7.69
C ASP A 44 5.52 -7.53 -9.11
N LEU A 45 4.58 -7.79 -10.04
CA LEU A 45 4.61 -7.25 -11.39
C LEU A 45 4.39 -5.74 -11.42
N ALA A 46 3.49 -5.22 -10.58
CA ALA A 46 3.23 -3.79 -10.45
C ALA A 46 4.44 -3.05 -9.89
N GLU A 47 5.05 -3.56 -8.81
CA GLU A 47 6.29 -3.03 -8.23
C GLU A 47 7.40 -2.97 -9.27
N LEU A 48 7.65 -4.10 -9.96
CA LEU A 48 8.65 -4.17 -11.02
C LEU A 48 8.39 -3.12 -12.11
N THR A 49 7.15 -2.96 -12.54
CA THR A 49 6.76 -2.02 -13.61
C THR A 49 6.90 -0.56 -13.18
N LEU A 50 6.62 -0.24 -11.91
CA LEU A 50 6.74 1.12 -11.40
C LEU A 50 8.19 1.51 -11.05
N THR A 51 9.03 0.53 -10.71
CA THR A 51 10.43 0.77 -10.30
C THR A 51 11.43 0.63 -11.44
N THR A 52 11.06 -0.06 -12.53
CA THR A 52 11.92 -0.24 -13.72
C THR A 52 11.38 0.54 -14.91
N THR A 53 12.25 0.86 -15.85
CA THR A 53 11.92 1.78 -16.94
C THR A 53 11.28 1.12 -18.15
N ASP A 54 11.33 -0.23 -18.36
CA ASP A 54 10.84 -0.81 -19.62
C ASP A 54 10.39 -2.27 -19.56
N GLY A 55 9.26 -2.52 -20.22
CA GLY A 55 8.95 -3.80 -20.88
C GLY A 55 8.53 -4.98 -20.01
N ALA A 56 8.45 -4.84 -18.69
CA ALA A 56 8.11 -5.97 -17.81
C ALA A 56 6.72 -6.55 -18.13
N LEU A 57 5.75 -5.68 -18.40
CA LEU A 57 4.38 -6.08 -18.75
C LEU A 57 4.29 -6.79 -20.10
N ASP A 58 5.06 -6.34 -21.09
CA ASP A 58 5.01 -6.89 -22.46
C ASP A 58 5.64 -8.28 -22.54
N LEU A 59 6.54 -8.60 -21.61
CA LEU A 59 7.22 -9.89 -21.51
C LEU A 59 6.53 -10.87 -20.55
N PHE A 60 5.51 -10.42 -19.82
CA PHE A 60 4.83 -11.27 -18.86
C PHE A 60 3.93 -12.29 -19.57
N ALA A 61 3.99 -13.55 -19.15
CA ALA A 61 3.31 -14.64 -19.84
C ALA A 61 1.78 -14.57 -19.75
N ASP A 62 1.26 -14.06 -18.63
CA ASP A 62 -0.17 -13.83 -18.41
C ASP A 62 -0.52 -12.41 -18.83
N GLN A 63 -0.98 -12.27 -20.08
CA GLN A 63 -1.33 -10.97 -20.66
C GLN A 63 -2.59 -10.37 -20.03
N GLU A 64 -3.52 -11.17 -19.54
CA GLU A 64 -4.70 -10.66 -18.83
C GLU A 64 -4.29 -9.95 -17.53
N MET A 65 -3.44 -10.58 -16.74
CA MET A 65 -2.87 -9.95 -15.54
C MET A 65 -2.07 -8.70 -15.90
N ALA A 66 -1.24 -8.76 -16.94
CA ALA A 66 -0.44 -7.62 -17.39
C ALA A 66 -1.31 -6.41 -17.77
N ASP A 67 -2.44 -6.63 -18.43
CA ASP A 67 -3.37 -5.56 -18.83
C ASP A 67 -4.02 -4.90 -17.59
N TYR A 68 -4.44 -5.65 -16.59
CA TYR A 68 -4.95 -5.08 -15.34
C TYR A 68 -3.88 -4.33 -14.55
N VAL A 69 -2.67 -4.88 -14.45
CA VAL A 69 -1.54 -4.21 -13.81
C VAL A 69 -1.17 -2.92 -14.55
N ARG A 70 -1.27 -2.90 -15.88
CA ARG A 70 -1.06 -1.69 -16.69
C ARG A 70 -2.02 -0.57 -16.30
N ILE A 71 -3.31 -0.89 -16.15
CA ILE A 71 -4.31 0.10 -15.72
C ILE A 71 -3.92 0.73 -14.37
N TYR A 72 -3.50 -0.10 -13.42
CA TYR A 72 -3.04 0.37 -12.11
C TYR A 72 -1.79 1.24 -12.20
N THR A 73 -0.75 0.79 -12.92
CA THR A 73 0.52 1.51 -13.03
C THR A 73 0.38 2.82 -13.80
N ASP A 74 -0.45 2.86 -14.84
CA ASP A 74 -0.76 4.07 -15.58
C ASP A 74 -1.53 5.08 -14.71
N TYR A 75 -2.46 4.59 -13.86
CA TYR A 75 -3.15 5.44 -12.91
C TYR A 75 -2.16 6.04 -11.89
N VAL A 76 -1.28 5.24 -11.27
CA VAL A 76 -0.27 5.74 -10.34
C VAL A 76 0.62 6.80 -11.00
N ARG A 77 1.09 6.55 -12.23
CA ARG A 77 1.88 7.51 -13.00
C ARG A 77 1.12 8.79 -13.32
N SER A 78 -0.19 8.71 -13.56
CA SER A 78 -1.02 9.88 -13.84
C SER A 78 -1.21 10.81 -12.65
N LEU A 79 -0.96 10.33 -11.42
CA LEU A 79 -1.06 11.12 -10.19
C LEU A 79 0.20 11.94 -9.90
N SER A 80 1.32 11.70 -10.60
CA SER A 80 2.61 12.32 -10.31
C SER A 80 3.19 13.06 -11.50
N ASP A 81 3.84 14.19 -11.22
CA ASP A 81 4.74 14.88 -12.12
C ASP A 81 6.21 14.56 -11.76
N VAL A 82 7.16 15.00 -12.60
CA VAL A 82 8.61 14.70 -12.46
C VAL A 82 9.21 15.15 -11.12
N SER A 83 8.59 16.13 -10.46
CA SER A 83 9.06 16.69 -9.18
C SER A 83 8.38 16.09 -7.96
N ASP A 84 7.41 15.20 -8.14
CA ASP A 84 6.61 14.65 -7.05
C ASP A 84 7.32 13.49 -6.37
N MET A 85 6.92 13.23 -5.12
CA MET A 85 7.41 12.07 -4.38
C MET A 85 6.52 10.87 -4.67
N VAL A 86 7.11 9.81 -5.21
CA VAL A 86 6.44 8.52 -5.44
C VAL A 86 7.18 7.44 -4.66
N LEU A 87 6.48 6.76 -3.77
CA LEU A 87 6.99 5.66 -2.96
C LEU A 87 6.22 4.40 -3.31
N ILE A 88 6.93 3.34 -3.67
CA ILE A 88 6.37 2.04 -4.08
C ILE A 88 6.73 1.00 -3.02
N GLU A 89 5.79 0.11 -2.68
CA GLU A 89 5.92 -0.92 -1.63
C GLU A 89 6.47 -0.32 -0.32
N GLN A 90 5.93 0.86 0.02
CA GLN A 90 6.41 1.62 1.16
C GLN A 90 5.84 1.07 2.46
N ARG A 91 6.74 0.69 3.37
CA ARG A 91 6.33 0.40 4.74
C ARG A 91 5.91 1.68 5.43
N VAL A 92 4.71 1.67 6.00
CA VAL A 92 4.14 2.78 6.77
C VAL A 92 3.86 2.34 8.20
N ASP A 93 4.14 3.24 9.16
CA ASP A 93 3.90 3.05 10.57
C ASP A 93 2.69 3.90 11.00
N TYR A 94 1.65 3.25 11.48
CA TYR A 94 0.46 3.90 12.05
C TYR A 94 0.26 3.52 13.53
N SER A 95 1.36 3.24 14.25
CA SER A 95 1.35 2.82 15.65
C SER A 95 0.85 3.89 16.62
N ASP A 96 0.84 5.15 16.22
CA ASP A 96 0.23 6.26 16.97
C ASP A 96 -1.29 6.09 17.14
N TRP A 97 -1.94 5.41 16.19
CA TRP A 97 -3.40 5.18 16.21
C TRP A 97 -3.76 3.72 16.55
N VAL A 98 -2.92 2.78 16.14
CA VAL A 98 -3.16 1.34 16.33
C VAL A 98 -1.94 0.70 16.98
N PRO A 99 -2.04 0.16 18.21
CA PRO A 99 -0.89 -0.38 18.93
C PRO A 99 -0.06 -1.36 18.09
N LYS A 100 1.20 -1.02 17.86
CA LYS A 100 2.15 -1.78 17.00
C LYS A 100 1.64 -1.95 15.57
N GLY A 101 0.83 -1.01 15.08
CA GLY A 101 0.27 -1.03 13.74
C GLY A 101 1.31 -0.58 12.71
N PHE A 102 1.50 -1.39 11.69
CA PHE A 102 2.28 -1.07 10.50
C PHE A 102 1.80 -1.92 9.33
N GLY A 103 2.14 -1.51 8.14
CA GLY A 103 1.86 -2.26 6.92
C GLY A 103 2.72 -1.78 5.77
N THR A 104 2.48 -2.32 4.58
CA THR A 104 3.10 -1.89 3.34
C THR A 104 2.01 -1.36 2.42
N ALA A 105 2.15 -0.13 1.97
CA ALA A 105 1.27 0.47 0.97
C ALA A 105 1.88 0.30 -0.41
N ASP A 106 1.08 -0.13 -1.39
CA ASP A 106 1.56 -0.48 -2.73
C ASP A 106 2.13 0.75 -3.45
N ALA A 107 1.41 1.87 -3.42
CA ALA A 107 1.92 3.15 -3.92
C ALA A 107 1.43 4.33 -3.08
N ILE A 108 2.34 5.26 -2.82
CA ILE A 108 2.08 6.54 -2.19
C ILE A 108 2.60 7.63 -3.12
N VAL A 109 1.74 8.58 -3.49
CA VAL A 109 2.10 9.70 -4.34
C VAL A 109 1.78 11.00 -3.61
N LEU A 110 2.80 11.80 -3.35
CA LEU A 110 2.65 13.17 -2.84
C LEU A 110 2.83 14.14 -4.00
N ASN A 111 1.72 14.75 -4.43
CA ASN A 111 1.68 15.76 -5.47
C ASN A 111 1.23 17.08 -4.85
N GLY A 112 2.14 18.03 -4.72
CA GLY A 112 1.89 19.28 -4.00
C GLY A 112 1.42 19.01 -2.57
N ASP A 113 0.20 19.44 -2.24
CA ASP A 113 -0.42 19.27 -0.92
C ASP A 113 -1.34 18.03 -0.85
N THR A 114 -1.37 17.22 -1.91
CA THR A 114 -2.26 16.05 -2.01
C THR A 114 -1.48 14.76 -1.81
N LEU A 115 -1.86 14.02 -0.77
CA LEU A 115 -1.35 12.68 -0.50
C LEU A 115 -2.32 11.64 -1.07
N ASN A 116 -1.86 10.87 -2.06
CA ASN A 116 -2.61 9.78 -2.65
C ASN A 116 -2.02 8.45 -2.16
N VAL A 117 -2.88 7.55 -1.68
CA VAL A 117 -2.54 6.17 -1.36
C VAL A 117 -3.32 5.28 -2.29
N VAL A 118 -2.62 4.50 -3.10
CA VAL A 118 -3.21 3.64 -4.12
C VAL A 118 -2.84 2.19 -3.81
N ASP A 119 -3.87 1.34 -3.73
CA ASP A 119 -3.74 -0.06 -3.33
C ASP A 119 -4.32 -0.93 -4.44
N LEU A 120 -3.50 -1.85 -4.96
CA LEU A 120 -3.89 -2.78 -6.02
C LEU A 120 -4.74 -3.91 -5.44
N LYS A 121 -5.89 -4.14 -6.03
CA LYS A 121 -6.72 -5.29 -5.74
C LYS A 121 -6.88 -6.14 -6.99
N TYR A 122 -6.24 -7.30 -7.00
CA TYR A 122 -6.27 -8.23 -8.11
C TYR A 122 -6.81 -9.60 -7.70
N GLY A 123 -7.55 -10.23 -8.59
CA GLY A 123 -8.07 -11.59 -8.44
C GLY A 123 -9.60 -11.66 -8.30
N LEU A 124 -10.10 -12.88 -8.29
CA LEU A 124 -11.51 -13.18 -8.06
C LEU A 124 -11.83 -13.09 -6.58
N GLY A 125 -12.53 -12.04 -6.17
CA GLY A 125 -12.86 -11.81 -4.77
C GLY A 125 -14.07 -10.91 -4.58
N VAL A 126 -14.25 -10.44 -3.35
CA VAL A 126 -15.27 -9.45 -3.02
C VAL A 126 -14.79 -8.10 -3.54
N GLN A 127 -15.68 -7.38 -4.23
CA GLN A 127 -15.40 -6.03 -4.69
C GLN A 127 -15.06 -5.12 -3.50
N VAL A 128 -13.95 -4.41 -3.60
CA VAL A 128 -13.46 -3.48 -2.57
C VAL A 128 -13.61 -2.06 -3.08
N TYR A 129 -14.23 -1.20 -2.27
CA TYR A 129 -14.39 0.21 -2.56
C TYR A 129 -13.35 1.02 -1.79
N ALA A 130 -12.89 2.11 -2.38
CA ALA A 130 -11.96 3.03 -1.71
C ALA A 130 -12.65 3.85 -0.60
N GLU A 131 -13.94 4.17 -0.79
CA GLU A 131 -14.72 4.94 0.17
C GLU A 131 -14.88 4.19 1.49
N ASN A 132 -14.51 4.87 2.59
CA ASN A 132 -14.54 4.33 3.95
C ASN A 132 -13.76 3.01 4.14
N ASN A 133 -12.76 2.77 3.30
CA ASN A 133 -11.92 1.59 3.38
C ASN A 133 -10.91 1.72 4.52
N PRO A 134 -11.00 0.90 5.58
CA PRO A 134 -10.12 1.04 6.74
C PRO A 134 -8.65 0.71 6.43
N GLN A 135 -8.35 -0.14 5.45
CA GLN A 135 -6.99 -0.41 5.00
C GLN A 135 -6.35 0.86 4.42
N GLY A 136 -7.03 1.48 3.44
CA GLY A 136 -6.56 2.72 2.82
C GLY A 136 -6.45 3.86 3.83
N MET A 137 -7.39 3.97 4.78
CA MET A 137 -7.35 4.99 5.84
C MET A 137 -6.14 4.82 6.76
N LEU A 138 -5.80 3.59 7.16
CA LEU A 138 -4.63 3.32 8.00
C LEU A 138 -3.31 3.57 7.24
N TYR A 139 -3.25 3.20 5.97
CA TYR A 139 -2.09 3.51 5.14
C TYR A 139 -1.93 5.02 4.95
N ALA A 140 -3.02 5.74 4.74
CA ALA A 140 -2.98 7.21 4.64
C ALA A 140 -2.51 7.88 5.95
N LEU A 141 -2.93 7.39 7.12
CA LEU A 141 -2.44 7.87 8.41
C LEU A 141 -0.94 7.63 8.57
N GLY A 142 -0.46 6.43 8.27
CA GLY A 142 0.98 6.11 8.34
C GLY A 142 1.80 6.92 7.34
N ALA A 143 1.34 7.04 6.10
CA ALA A 143 1.99 7.85 5.07
C ALA A 143 2.04 9.34 5.47
N TYR A 144 0.95 9.87 6.02
CA TYR A 144 0.89 11.24 6.52
C TYR A 144 1.91 11.49 7.64
N ALA A 145 2.06 10.56 8.59
CA ALA A 145 3.05 10.67 9.65
C ALA A 145 4.47 10.75 9.08
N GLU A 146 4.82 9.91 8.10
CA GLU A 146 6.13 9.91 7.45
C GLU A 146 6.39 11.20 6.69
N VAL A 147 5.43 11.64 5.86
CA VAL A 147 5.55 12.88 5.08
C VAL A 147 5.70 14.10 5.99
N ASN A 148 4.94 14.19 7.09
CA ASN A 148 5.09 15.27 8.06
C ASN A 148 6.48 15.32 8.68
N HIS A 149 7.09 14.16 8.99
CA HIS A 149 8.46 14.13 9.49
C HIS A 149 9.46 14.65 8.45
N ILE A 150 9.30 14.31 7.19
CA ILE A 150 10.16 14.79 6.11
C ILE A 150 9.99 16.31 5.91
N CYS A 151 8.75 16.79 5.85
CA CYS A 151 8.47 18.23 5.69
C CYS A 151 8.99 19.06 6.86
N LEU A 152 8.87 18.60 8.10
CA LEU A 152 9.39 19.29 9.28
C LEU A 152 10.92 19.36 9.30
N LEU A 153 11.62 18.38 8.75
CA LEU A 153 13.08 18.43 8.62
C LEU A 153 13.56 19.45 7.60
N TYR A 154 12.75 19.77 6.58
CA TYR A 154 13.07 20.76 5.56
C TYR A 154 12.56 22.18 5.87
N THR A 155 11.63 22.33 6.81
CA THR A 155 11.06 23.64 7.21
C THR A 155 11.67 24.21 8.49
N SER A 156 12.69 23.59 9.04
CA SER A 156 13.43 24.18 10.16
C SER A 156 14.07 25.51 9.70
N PRO A 157 13.66 26.67 10.22
CA PRO A 157 14.30 27.92 9.83
C PRO A 157 15.77 27.84 10.22
N SER A 158 16.64 28.10 9.24
CA SER A 158 18.06 28.20 9.49
C SER A 158 18.27 29.30 10.53
N PRO A 159 18.98 29.04 11.65
CA PRO A 159 19.34 30.09 12.56
C PRO A 159 20.39 30.97 11.87
N ARG A 160 19.91 31.98 11.22
CA ARG A 160 20.71 33.12 10.79
C ARG A 160 19.96 34.36 11.21
N ASP A 161 20.31 34.83 12.38
CA ASP A 161 20.75 36.16 12.75
C ASP A 161 21.02 36.23 14.25
#